data_ae9733542754b49de5d404148ee2cdd3
#
_entry.id   ae9733542754b49de5d404148ee2cdd3
#
_cell.length_a   1.000
_cell.length_b   1.000
_cell.length_c   1.000
_cell.angle_alpha   90.00
_cell.angle_beta   90.00
_cell.angle_gamma   90.00
#
_symmetry.space_group_name_H-M   'P 1'
#
loop_
_entity.id
_entity.type
_entity.pdbx_description
1 polymer ?
#
loop_
_entity_poly.entity_id
_entity_poly.type
_entity_poly.pdbx_seq_one_letter_code
_entity_poly.pdbx_strand_id
1 'polypeptide(L)'
;MKYFYLSFILTILGLVAAYFLGGFVAVYICVLLIILEVSLSFDNAVVNARILRHMSQVWQRRFIIYGIPIAVFGMRFLFPILIVSIAADMGMLQTLNLALNNPDEYHHALHSNKNQIYIFGGGFLLMVFLSFFFEEKETKWIRFLEDNHLIKTFSKSQNITLFIAILTGIILIMLTQNSTYAIAYFSAIVLHLGLGMFDEIFS
;
A
#
# COMPACT_ATOMS: atom_id res chain seq x y z
N MET A 1 17.87 -19.89 -13.63
CA MET A 1 16.75 -20.83 -13.61
C MET A 1 16.63 -21.61 -12.29
N LYS A 2 17.73 -22.05 -11.65
CA LYS A 2 17.67 -22.84 -10.39
C LYS A 2 16.87 -22.17 -9.24
N TYR A 3 16.91 -20.85 -9.12
CA TYR A 3 16.26 -20.12 -8.03
C TYR A 3 14.73 -19.97 -8.18
N PHE A 4 14.19 -20.13 -9.39
CA PHE A 4 12.76 -19.99 -9.66
C PHE A 4 12.01 -21.33 -9.73
N TYR A 5 12.73 -22.46 -9.61
CA TYR A 5 12.13 -23.79 -9.78
C TYR A 5 11.02 -24.05 -8.76
N LEU A 6 11.26 -23.70 -7.50
CA LEU A 6 10.26 -23.84 -6.43
C LEU A 6 9.02 -22.97 -6.69
N SER A 7 9.21 -21.73 -7.13
CA SER A 7 8.11 -20.82 -7.44
C SER A 7 7.24 -21.35 -8.58
N PHE A 8 7.85 -21.89 -9.63
CA PHE A 8 7.09 -22.51 -10.74
C PHE A 8 6.29 -23.73 -10.29
N ILE A 9 6.87 -24.59 -9.45
CA ILE A 9 6.16 -25.76 -8.91
C ILE A 9 4.95 -25.30 -8.08
N LEU A 10 5.14 -24.34 -7.16
CA LEU A 10 4.07 -23.81 -6.33
C LEU A 10 2.96 -23.14 -7.17
N THR A 11 3.33 -22.42 -8.22
CA THR A 11 2.36 -21.80 -9.13
C THR A 11 1.52 -22.88 -9.85
N ILE A 12 2.17 -23.93 -10.39
CA ILE A 12 1.46 -25.02 -11.05
C ILE A 12 0.52 -25.74 -10.08
N LEU A 13 1.01 -26.06 -8.87
CA LEU A 13 0.18 -26.69 -7.83
C LEU A 13 -1.01 -25.80 -7.45
N GLY A 14 -0.80 -24.49 -7.34
CA GLY A 14 -1.87 -23.53 -7.06
C GLY A 14 -2.91 -23.47 -8.17
N LEU A 15 -2.51 -23.48 -9.44
CA LEU A 15 -3.42 -23.51 -10.59
C LEU A 15 -4.21 -24.82 -10.66
N VAL A 16 -3.57 -25.95 -10.36
CA VAL A 16 -4.25 -27.25 -10.26
C VAL A 16 -5.28 -27.24 -9.14
N ALA A 17 -4.92 -26.73 -7.97
CA ALA A 17 -5.87 -26.59 -6.85
C ALA A 17 -7.03 -25.67 -7.22
N ALA A 18 -6.78 -24.53 -7.88
CA ALA A 18 -7.84 -23.63 -8.36
C ALA A 18 -8.80 -24.32 -9.34
N TYR A 19 -8.28 -25.21 -10.21
CA TYR A 19 -9.12 -25.98 -11.10
C TYR A 19 -10.06 -26.92 -10.35
N PHE A 20 -9.60 -27.60 -9.32
CA PHE A 20 -10.43 -28.50 -8.52
C PHE A 20 -11.49 -27.76 -7.67
N LEU A 21 -11.18 -26.53 -7.24
CA LEU A 21 -12.09 -25.73 -6.40
C LEU A 21 -13.15 -24.97 -7.20
N GLY A 22 -12.82 -24.44 -8.38
CA GLY A 22 -13.72 -23.56 -9.13
C GLY A 22 -13.66 -23.73 -10.65
N GLY A 23 -13.08 -24.83 -11.14
CA GLY A 23 -13.05 -25.14 -12.57
C GLY A 23 -12.20 -24.16 -13.39
N PHE A 24 -12.51 -24.11 -14.69
CA PHE A 24 -11.75 -23.32 -15.66
C PHE A 24 -11.81 -21.81 -15.41
N VAL A 25 -12.94 -21.31 -14.86
CA VAL A 25 -13.11 -19.88 -14.53
C VAL A 25 -12.15 -19.48 -13.40
N ALA A 26 -12.00 -20.31 -12.38
CA ALA A 26 -11.06 -20.03 -11.29
C ALA A 26 -9.60 -20.00 -11.77
N VAL A 27 -9.22 -20.93 -12.66
CA VAL A 27 -7.89 -20.92 -13.27
C VAL A 27 -7.65 -19.65 -14.07
N TYR A 28 -8.62 -19.23 -14.88
CA TYR A 28 -8.52 -18.00 -15.67
C TYR A 28 -8.31 -16.77 -14.77
N ILE A 29 -9.10 -16.63 -13.71
CA ILE A 29 -8.97 -15.54 -12.73
C ILE A 29 -7.60 -15.61 -12.06
N CYS A 30 -7.15 -16.78 -11.60
CA CYS A 30 -5.85 -16.95 -10.98
C CYS A 30 -4.70 -16.54 -11.91
N VAL A 31 -4.75 -16.90 -13.20
CA VAL A 31 -3.73 -16.50 -14.18
C VAL A 31 -3.70 -14.98 -14.33
N LEU A 32 -4.85 -14.32 -14.46
CA LEU A 32 -4.92 -12.87 -14.54
C LEU A 32 -4.35 -12.20 -13.28
N LEU A 33 -4.68 -12.72 -12.10
CA LEU A 33 -4.16 -12.23 -10.83
C LEU A 33 -2.65 -12.43 -10.71
N ILE A 34 -2.12 -13.56 -11.17
CA ILE A 34 -0.66 -13.82 -11.20
C ILE A 34 0.05 -12.79 -12.08
N ILE A 35 -0.47 -12.53 -13.29
CA ILE A 35 0.12 -11.54 -14.21
C ILE A 35 0.12 -10.16 -13.57
N LEU A 36 -1.01 -9.75 -13.00
CA LEU A 36 -1.15 -8.47 -12.32
C LEU A 36 -0.18 -8.37 -11.13
N GLU A 37 -0.13 -9.41 -10.30
CA GLU A 37 0.73 -9.45 -9.12
C GLU A 37 2.22 -9.38 -9.47
N VAL A 38 2.66 -10.13 -10.48
CA VAL A 38 4.05 -10.09 -10.97
C VAL A 38 4.39 -8.69 -11.49
N SER A 39 3.47 -8.07 -12.23
CA SER A 39 3.68 -6.71 -12.77
C SER A 39 3.80 -5.68 -11.66
N LEU A 40 2.93 -5.72 -10.65
CA LEU A 40 2.96 -4.79 -9.51
C LEU A 40 4.13 -5.06 -8.54
N SER A 41 4.58 -6.31 -8.45
CA SER A 41 5.69 -6.70 -7.57
C SER A 41 7.06 -6.43 -8.15
N PHE A 42 7.16 -6.18 -9.46
CA PHE A 42 8.45 -5.93 -10.11
C PHE A 42 9.17 -4.71 -9.55
N ASP A 43 8.47 -3.62 -9.37
CA ASP A 43 9.02 -2.38 -8.81
C ASP A 43 9.54 -2.58 -7.39
N ASN A 44 8.78 -3.29 -6.56
CA ASN A 44 9.20 -3.65 -5.21
C ASN A 44 10.48 -4.51 -5.20
N ALA A 45 10.60 -5.46 -6.14
CA ALA A 45 11.79 -6.29 -6.26
C ALA A 45 13.03 -5.47 -6.64
N VAL A 46 12.89 -4.48 -7.53
CA VAL A 46 13.97 -3.57 -7.93
C VAL A 46 14.43 -2.70 -6.75
N VAL A 47 13.49 -2.13 -6.01
CA VAL A 47 13.78 -1.32 -4.81
C VAL A 47 14.49 -2.17 -3.75
N ASN A 48 13.95 -3.34 -3.43
CA ASN A 48 14.55 -4.26 -2.46
C ASN A 48 15.95 -4.70 -2.88
N ALA A 49 16.19 -4.97 -4.17
CA ALA A 49 17.51 -5.31 -4.68
C ALA A 49 18.51 -4.16 -4.52
N ARG A 50 18.07 -2.91 -4.66
CA ARG A 50 18.91 -1.72 -4.44
C ARG A 50 19.28 -1.59 -2.96
N ILE A 51 18.32 -1.71 -2.06
CA ILE A 51 18.53 -1.65 -0.60
C ILE A 51 19.52 -2.76 -0.16
N LEU A 52 19.28 -3.99 -0.61
CA LEU A 52 20.13 -5.15 -0.29
C LEU A 52 21.60 -4.93 -0.67
N ARG A 53 21.87 -4.20 -1.75
CA ARG A 53 23.23 -3.94 -2.23
C ARG A 53 24.09 -3.17 -1.24
N HIS A 54 23.47 -2.36 -0.38
CA HIS A 54 24.14 -1.53 0.62
C HIS A 54 24.22 -2.17 2.01
N MET A 55 23.59 -3.35 2.19
CA MET A 55 23.58 -4.06 3.46
C MET A 55 24.75 -5.05 3.59
N SER A 56 25.21 -5.31 4.82
CA SER A 56 26.16 -6.40 5.11
C SER A 56 25.51 -7.76 4.85
N GLN A 57 26.31 -8.79 4.56
CA GLN A 57 25.80 -10.14 4.22
C GLN A 57 24.86 -10.74 5.28
N VAL A 58 25.12 -10.46 6.55
CA VAL A 58 24.26 -10.94 7.66
C VAL A 58 22.89 -10.27 7.61
N TRP A 59 22.86 -8.93 7.37
CA TRP A 59 21.64 -8.18 7.27
C TRP A 59 20.87 -8.45 5.98
N GLN A 60 21.57 -8.69 4.85
CA GLN A 60 20.93 -9.15 3.61
C GLN A 60 20.11 -10.43 3.83
N ARG A 61 20.72 -11.41 4.52
CA ARG A 61 20.06 -12.68 4.81
C ARG A 61 18.84 -12.50 5.72
N ARG A 62 18.96 -11.67 6.77
CA ARG A 62 17.83 -11.37 7.68
C ARG A 62 16.71 -10.64 6.96
N PHE A 63 17.05 -9.67 6.12
CA PHE A 63 16.08 -8.92 5.33
C PHE A 63 15.31 -9.83 4.36
N ILE A 64 15.99 -10.74 3.66
CA ILE A 64 15.34 -11.69 2.74
C ILE A 64 14.44 -12.67 3.49
N ILE A 65 14.91 -13.21 4.62
CA ILE A 65 14.20 -14.28 5.34
C ILE A 65 13.03 -13.73 6.16
N TYR A 66 13.17 -12.55 6.77
CA TYR A 66 12.17 -11.98 7.68
C TYR A 66 11.55 -10.70 7.13
N GLY A 67 12.35 -9.76 6.65
CA GLY A 67 11.88 -8.45 6.22
C GLY A 67 10.92 -8.52 5.04
N ILE A 68 11.30 -9.19 3.97
CA ILE A 68 10.45 -9.32 2.77
C ILE A 68 9.15 -10.06 3.08
N PRO A 69 9.14 -11.24 3.74
CA PRO A 69 7.89 -11.91 4.08
C PRO A 69 6.99 -11.08 5.00
N ILE A 70 7.54 -10.40 6.01
CA ILE A 70 6.77 -9.53 6.91
C ILE A 70 6.15 -8.37 6.12
N ALA A 71 6.93 -7.70 5.26
CA ALA A 71 6.43 -6.60 4.45
C ALA A 71 5.35 -7.08 3.47
N VAL A 72 5.58 -8.18 2.76
CA VAL A 72 4.61 -8.75 1.81
C VAL A 72 3.32 -9.15 2.51
N PHE A 73 3.41 -9.86 3.64
CA PHE A 73 2.25 -10.30 4.40
C PHE A 73 1.50 -9.11 5.03
N GLY A 74 2.24 -8.14 5.60
CA GLY A 74 1.68 -6.93 6.17
C GLY A 74 0.90 -6.12 5.13
N MET A 75 1.49 -5.81 4.00
CA MET A 75 0.86 -4.99 2.96
C MET A 75 -0.29 -5.69 2.24
N ARG A 76 -0.25 -7.01 2.09
CA ARG A 76 -1.29 -7.75 1.35
C ARG A 76 -2.40 -8.30 2.20
N PHE A 77 -2.17 -8.51 3.48
CA PHE A 77 -3.14 -9.11 4.40
C PHE A 77 -3.60 -8.12 5.46
N LEU A 78 -2.68 -7.58 6.26
CA LEU A 78 -3.05 -6.69 7.36
C LEU A 78 -3.56 -5.33 6.87
N PHE A 79 -2.95 -4.77 5.85
CA PHE A 79 -3.31 -3.44 5.35
C PHE A 79 -4.74 -3.38 4.76
N PRO A 80 -5.19 -4.31 3.90
CA PRO A 80 -6.59 -4.34 3.46
C PRO A 80 -7.59 -4.50 4.61
N ILE A 81 -7.30 -5.35 5.60
CA ILE A 81 -8.16 -5.52 6.77
C ILE A 81 -8.25 -4.22 7.57
N LEU A 82 -7.12 -3.52 7.76
CA LEU A 82 -7.08 -2.25 8.46
C LEU A 82 -7.89 -1.17 7.73
N ILE A 83 -7.77 -1.08 6.40
CA ILE A 83 -8.56 -0.13 5.59
C ILE A 83 -10.05 -0.40 5.75
N VAL A 84 -10.49 -1.65 5.65
CA VAL A 84 -11.90 -2.01 5.80
C VAL A 84 -12.39 -1.76 7.23
N SER A 85 -11.58 -2.08 8.22
CA SER A 85 -11.88 -1.81 9.63
C SER A 85 -12.17 -0.31 9.88
N ILE A 86 -11.32 0.57 9.37
CA ILE A 86 -11.50 2.02 9.48
C ILE A 86 -12.71 2.50 8.66
N ALA A 87 -12.84 2.04 7.42
CA ALA A 87 -13.88 2.49 6.50
C ALA A 87 -15.29 2.03 6.91
N ALA A 88 -15.40 0.83 7.50
CA ALA A 88 -16.67 0.26 7.95
C ALA A 88 -16.98 0.54 9.43
N ASP A 89 -16.12 1.31 10.13
CA ASP A 89 -16.21 1.57 11.57
C ASP A 89 -16.34 0.28 12.40
N MET A 90 -15.55 -0.72 12.04
CA MET A 90 -15.54 -2.04 12.66
C MET A 90 -14.22 -2.29 13.36
N GLY A 91 -14.23 -3.11 14.41
CA GLY A 91 -12.98 -3.53 15.07
C GLY A 91 -12.12 -4.40 14.15
N MET A 92 -10.79 -4.25 14.20
CA MET A 92 -9.85 -5.00 13.35
C MET A 92 -10.01 -6.52 13.46
N LEU A 93 -10.23 -7.04 14.69
CA LEU A 93 -10.48 -8.47 14.92
C LEU A 93 -11.82 -8.92 14.36
N GLN A 94 -12.83 -8.07 14.43
CA GLN A 94 -14.15 -8.34 13.85
C GLN A 94 -14.07 -8.38 12.33
N THR A 95 -13.36 -7.44 11.71
CA THR A 95 -13.13 -7.41 10.26
C THR A 95 -12.37 -8.63 9.79
N LEU A 96 -11.34 -9.05 10.54
CA LEU A 96 -10.59 -10.27 10.27
C LEU A 96 -11.46 -11.52 10.35
N ASN A 97 -12.29 -11.63 11.40
CA ASN A 97 -13.21 -12.75 11.57
C ASN A 97 -14.24 -12.80 10.43
N LEU A 98 -14.75 -11.63 10.03
CA LEU A 98 -15.67 -11.50 8.91
C LEU A 98 -15.00 -11.97 7.59
N ALA A 99 -13.78 -11.52 7.33
CA ALA A 99 -13.03 -11.90 6.13
C ALA A 99 -12.75 -13.41 6.03
N LEU A 100 -12.52 -14.07 7.18
CA LEU A 100 -12.17 -15.49 7.22
C LEU A 100 -13.39 -16.42 7.23
N ASN A 101 -14.44 -16.05 7.97
CA ASN A 101 -15.57 -16.93 8.24
C ASN A 101 -16.84 -16.59 7.43
N ASN A 102 -17.01 -15.33 7.04
CA ASN A 102 -18.18 -14.84 6.30
C ASN A 102 -17.78 -13.96 5.12
N PRO A 103 -17.17 -14.53 4.05
CA PRO A 103 -16.69 -13.77 2.90
C PRO A 103 -17.75 -12.90 2.22
N ASP A 104 -19.00 -13.36 2.19
CA ASP A 104 -20.11 -12.62 1.59
C ASP A 104 -20.45 -11.36 2.37
N GLU A 105 -20.49 -11.42 3.69
CA GLU A 105 -20.69 -10.24 4.55
C GLU A 105 -19.49 -9.28 4.46
N TYR A 106 -18.28 -9.81 4.40
CA TYR A 106 -17.08 -9.01 4.16
C TYR A 106 -17.15 -8.26 2.83
N HIS A 107 -17.59 -8.95 1.76
CA HIS A 107 -17.80 -8.33 0.45
C HIS A 107 -18.90 -7.26 0.49
N HIS A 108 -19.99 -7.49 1.23
CA HIS A 108 -21.03 -6.47 1.46
C HIS A 108 -20.47 -5.25 2.21
N ALA A 109 -19.69 -5.46 3.26
CA ALA A 109 -19.05 -4.36 4.01
C ALA A 109 -18.11 -3.54 3.11
N LEU A 110 -17.29 -4.21 2.28
CA LEU A 110 -16.44 -3.56 1.28
C LEU A 110 -17.26 -2.72 0.30
N HIS A 111 -18.31 -3.29 -0.26
CA HIS A 111 -19.12 -2.64 -1.29
C HIS A 111 -19.91 -1.45 -0.75
N SER A 112 -20.46 -1.57 0.46
CA SER A 112 -21.19 -0.50 1.12
C SER A 112 -20.29 0.67 1.51
N ASN A 113 -19.03 0.40 1.84
CA ASN A 113 -18.07 1.40 2.27
C ASN A 113 -17.03 1.76 1.19
N LYS A 114 -17.27 1.41 -0.08
CA LYS A 114 -16.31 1.62 -1.17
C LYS A 114 -15.81 3.06 -1.29
N ASN A 115 -16.70 4.04 -1.09
CA ASN A 115 -16.33 5.46 -1.20
C ASN A 115 -15.36 5.87 -0.09
N GLN A 116 -15.57 5.40 1.14
CA GLN A 116 -14.67 5.63 2.27
C GLN A 116 -13.30 4.99 2.00
N ILE A 117 -13.29 3.76 1.46
CA ILE A 117 -12.07 3.04 1.09
C ILE A 117 -11.30 3.81 0.00
N TYR A 118 -11.99 4.33 -1.02
CA TYR A 118 -11.36 5.13 -2.08
C TYR A 118 -10.80 6.45 -1.55
N ILE A 119 -11.52 7.12 -0.64
CA ILE A 119 -11.05 8.36 -0.02
C ILE A 119 -9.85 8.09 0.89
N PHE A 120 -9.89 7.03 1.69
CA PHE A 120 -8.75 6.61 2.51
C PHE A 120 -7.53 6.30 1.64
N GLY A 121 -7.69 5.43 0.63
CA GLY A 121 -6.61 5.07 -0.30
C GLY A 121 -6.07 6.27 -1.07
N GLY A 122 -6.96 7.14 -1.56
CA GLY A 122 -6.59 8.39 -2.24
C GLY A 122 -5.82 9.34 -1.34
N GLY A 123 -6.24 9.52 -0.08
CA GLY A 123 -5.54 10.32 0.92
C GLY A 123 -4.14 9.77 1.23
N PHE A 124 -4.03 8.45 1.39
CA PHE A 124 -2.75 7.79 1.61
C PHE A 124 -1.80 7.95 0.42
N LEU A 125 -2.29 7.71 -0.79
CA LEU A 125 -1.50 7.88 -2.02
C LEU A 125 -1.10 9.34 -2.25
N LEU A 126 -1.97 10.29 -1.91
CA LEU A 126 -1.65 11.71 -1.97
C LEU A 126 -0.47 12.03 -1.03
N MET A 127 -0.47 11.52 0.21
CA MET A 127 0.63 11.71 1.14
C MET A 127 1.93 11.10 0.62
N VAL A 128 1.88 9.87 0.10
CA VAL A 128 3.04 9.22 -0.52
C VAL A 128 3.58 10.05 -1.69
N PHE A 129 2.68 10.53 -2.56
CA PHE A 129 3.06 11.38 -3.70
C PHE A 129 3.70 12.70 -3.24
N LEU A 130 3.08 13.40 -2.29
CA LEU A 130 3.59 14.68 -1.79
C LEU A 130 4.93 14.50 -1.08
N SER A 131 5.06 13.48 -0.23
CA SER A 131 6.32 13.16 0.44
C SER A 131 7.41 12.87 -0.60
N PHE A 132 7.11 12.03 -1.58
CA PHE A 132 8.03 11.74 -2.66
C PHE A 132 8.39 12.98 -3.49
N PHE A 133 7.45 13.88 -3.77
CA PHE A 133 7.67 15.05 -4.61
C PHE A 133 8.45 16.16 -3.92
N PHE A 134 8.22 16.36 -2.61
CA PHE A 134 8.85 17.43 -1.82
C PHE A 134 10.10 16.96 -1.06
N GLU A 135 10.44 15.67 -1.08
CA GLU A 135 11.67 15.16 -0.50
C GLU A 135 12.91 15.62 -1.30
N GLU A 136 13.97 16.06 -0.61
CA GLU A 136 15.22 16.42 -1.26
C GLU A 136 15.89 15.17 -1.87
N LYS A 137 16.04 15.15 -3.18
CA LYS A 137 16.65 14.04 -3.94
C LYS A 137 17.96 14.44 -4.59
N GLU A 138 18.91 13.51 -4.60
CA GLU A 138 20.15 13.66 -5.37
C GLU A 138 19.89 13.66 -6.90
N THR A 139 18.86 12.95 -7.35
CA THR A 139 18.48 12.87 -8.77
C THR A 139 17.08 13.44 -9.01
N LYS A 140 17.02 14.51 -9.81
CA LYS A 140 15.77 15.17 -10.18
C LYS A 140 15.06 14.40 -11.29
N TRP A 141 13.78 14.14 -11.12
CA TRP A 141 12.95 13.41 -12.10
C TRP A 141 12.42 14.35 -13.19
N ILE A 142 11.86 15.47 -12.80
CA ILE A 142 11.26 16.45 -13.72
C ILE A 142 11.94 17.80 -13.47
N ARG A 143 13.06 18.04 -14.16
CA ARG A 143 13.88 19.26 -14.03
C ARG A 143 13.05 20.54 -14.14
N PHE A 144 12.07 20.58 -15.06
CA PHE A 144 11.23 21.76 -15.31
C PHE A 144 10.35 22.13 -14.10
N LEU A 145 9.84 21.15 -13.37
CA LEU A 145 9.01 21.37 -12.17
C LEU A 145 9.88 21.55 -10.91
N GLU A 146 10.89 20.73 -10.73
CA GLU A 146 11.73 20.71 -9.53
C GLU A 146 12.74 21.87 -9.50
N ASP A 147 13.08 22.48 -10.63
CA ASP A 147 13.95 23.68 -10.70
C ASP A 147 13.21 25.00 -10.51
N ASN A 148 11.87 24.96 -10.40
CA ASN A 148 11.11 26.16 -10.14
C ASN A 148 11.42 26.71 -8.74
N HIS A 149 11.74 28.01 -8.69
CA HIS A 149 12.14 28.72 -7.46
C HIS A 149 11.11 28.56 -6.33
N LEU A 150 9.83 28.50 -6.66
CA LEU A 150 8.75 28.26 -5.70
C LEU A 150 8.84 26.88 -5.08
N ILE A 151 9.04 25.84 -5.87
CA ILE A 151 9.13 24.45 -5.39
C ILE A 151 10.38 24.26 -4.51
N LYS A 152 11.50 24.83 -4.89
CA LYS A 152 12.74 24.81 -4.07
C LYS A 152 12.57 25.49 -2.72
N THR A 153 11.81 26.58 -2.68
CA THR A 153 11.51 27.30 -1.42
C THR A 153 10.57 26.47 -0.55
N PHE A 154 9.62 25.81 -1.15
CA PHE A 154 8.64 24.94 -0.46
C PHE A 154 9.23 23.59 -0.04
N SER A 155 10.12 23.00 -0.84
CA SER A 155 10.83 21.73 -0.54
C SER A 155 11.68 21.81 0.75
N LYS A 156 12.16 22.99 1.13
CA LYS A 156 12.85 23.21 2.41
C LYS A 156 11.96 23.14 3.64
N SER A 157 10.63 23.18 3.46
CA SER A 157 9.69 23.14 4.56
C SER A 157 9.04 21.78 4.66
N GLN A 158 9.44 20.97 5.63
CA GLN A 158 8.81 19.66 5.95
C GLN A 158 7.28 19.77 6.15
N ASN A 159 6.79 20.98 6.41
CA ASN A 159 5.38 21.23 6.71
C ASN A 159 4.51 21.41 5.45
N ILE A 160 5.11 21.57 4.24
CA ILE A 160 4.33 21.86 3.03
C ILE A 160 3.46 20.67 2.61
N THR A 161 3.99 19.45 2.74
CA THR A 161 3.27 18.21 2.47
C THR A 161 2.01 18.13 3.34
N LEU A 162 2.19 18.38 4.63
CA LEU A 162 1.09 18.36 5.60
C LEU A 162 0.08 19.48 5.34
N PHE A 163 0.55 20.66 5.00
CA PHE A 163 -0.30 21.80 4.67
C PHE A 163 -1.20 21.52 3.46
N ILE A 164 -0.62 20.98 2.38
CA ILE A 164 -1.38 20.61 1.16
C ILE A 164 -2.39 19.50 1.49
N ALA A 165 -1.99 18.50 2.26
CA ALA A 165 -2.87 17.41 2.65
C ALA A 165 -4.05 17.91 3.50
N ILE A 166 -3.81 18.78 4.47
CA ILE A 166 -4.87 19.39 5.30
C ILE A 166 -5.80 20.25 4.44
N LEU A 167 -5.25 21.08 3.56
CA LEU A 167 -6.04 21.91 2.64
C LEU A 167 -6.95 21.08 1.75
N THR A 168 -6.41 19.98 1.20
CA THR A 168 -7.19 19.03 0.38
C THR A 168 -8.30 18.38 1.20
N GLY A 169 -8.03 18.02 2.45
CA GLY A 169 -9.04 17.49 3.38
C GLY A 169 -10.15 18.49 3.70
N ILE A 170 -9.81 19.76 3.90
CA ILE A 170 -10.80 20.82 4.12
C ILE A 170 -11.70 20.99 2.88
N ILE A 171 -11.11 21.01 1.68
CA ILE A 171 -11.85 21.07 0.42
C ILE A 171 -12.79 19.86 0.28
N LEU A 172 -12.31 18.65 0.59
CA LEU A 172 -13.12 17.44 0.58
C LEU A 172 -14.34 17.57 1.50
N ILE A 173 -14.16 18.08 2.73
CA ILE A 173 -15.25 18.28 3.68
C ILE A 173 -16.25 19.30 3.15
N MET A 174 -15.77 20.43 2.60
CA MET A 174 -16.64 21.47 2.05
C MET A 174 -17.49 20.98 0.88
N LEU A 175 -16.92 20.12 0.03
CA LEU A 175 -17.61 19.58 -1.14
C LEU A 175 -18.59 18.45 -0.79
N THR A 176 -18.21 17.56 0.13
CA THR A 176 -18.99 16.35 0.43
C THR A 176 -19.94 16.52 1.60
N GLN A 177 -19.64 17.43 2.52
CA GLN A 177 -20.37 17.64 3.79
C GLN A 177 -20.60 16.34 4.58
N ASN A 178 -19.72 15.36 4.40
CA ASN A 178 -19.82 14.04 5.00
C ASN A 178 -18.67 13.79 5.98
N SER A 179 -19.00 13.68 7.26
CA SER A 179 -18.02 13.46 8.33
C SER A 179 -17.27 12.13 8.21
N THR A 180 -17.94 11.08 7.69
CA THR A 180 -17.31 9.76 7.50
C THR A 180 -16.19 9.82 6.47
N TYR A 181 -16.36 10.61 5.41
CA TYR A 181 -15.32 10.83 4.40
C TYR A 181 -14.14 11.62 4.96
N ALA A 182 -14.42 12.59 5.81
CA ALA A 182 -13.37 13.32 6.52
C ALA A 182 -12.55 12.40 7.44
N ILE A 183 -13.22 11.56 8.23
CA ILE A 183 -12.56 10.58 9.10
C ILE A 183 -11.68 9.64 8.26
N ALA A 184 -12.20 9.08 7.18
CA ALA A 184 -11.44 8.19 6.31
C ALA A 184 -10.18 8.88 5.74
N TYR A 185 -10.32 10.11 5.26
CA TYR A 185 -9.21 10.89 4.70
C TYR A 185 -8.14 11.20 5.74
N PHE A 186 -8.52 11.75 6.89
CA PHE A 186 -7.56 12.11 7.94
C PHE A 186 -6.92 10.89 8.62
N SER A 187 -7.65 9.76 8.71
CA SER A 187 -7.06 8.49 9.17
C SER A 187 -5.94 8.01 8.27
N ALA A 188 -6.07 8.21 6.95
CA ALA A 188 -5.01 7.88 5.99
C ALA A 188 -3.76 8.76 6.19
N ILE A 189 -3.95 10.06 6.44
CA ILE A 189 -2.84 10.98 6.76
C ILE A 189 -2.13 10.56 8.03
N VAL A 190 -2.89 10.29 9.10
CA VAL A 190 -2.33 9.84 10.39
C VAL A 190 -1.57 8.53 10.24
N LEU A 191 -2.09 7.58 9.47
CA LEU A 191 -1.41 6.33 9.20
C LEU A 191 -0.08 6.56 8.47
N HIS A 192 -0.08 7.40 7.43
CA HIS A 192 1.15 7.71 6.69
C HIS A 192 2.21 8.35 7.58
N LEU A 193 1.82 9.33 8.41
CA LEU A 193 2.72 9.97 9.36
C LEU A 193 3.24 8.98 10.40
N GLY A 194 2.37 8.09 10.92
CA GLY A 194 2.76 7.05 11.84
C GLY A 194 3.81 6.11 11.26
N LEU A 195 3.64 5.67 10.01
CA LEU A 195 4.62 4.85 9.32
C LEU A 195 5.97 5.57 9.14
N GLY A 196 5.96 6.87 8.81
CA GLY A 196 7.17 7.68 8.72
C GLY A 196 7.91 7.80 10.06
N MET A 197 7.19 7.98 11.17
CA MET A 197 7.79 7.99 12.51
C MET A 197 8.45 6.66 12.88
N PHE A 198 7.88 5.53 12.48
CA PHE A 198 8.49 4.23 12.69
C PHE A 198 9.81 4.09 11.91
N ASP A 199 9.86 4.54 10.67
CA ASP A 199 11.08 4.50 9.85
C ASP A 199 12.21 5.33 10.49
N GLU A 200 11.91 6.50 11.02
CA GLU A 200 12.86 7.39 11.70
C GLU A 200 13.38 6.81 13.02
N ILE A 201 12.57 6.02 13.74
CA ILE A 201 13.00 5.38 15.01
C ILE A 201 13.95 4.20 14.75
N PHE A 202 13.82 3.52 13.61
CA PHE A 202 14.58 2.30 13.28
C PHE A 202 15.72 2.52 12.29
N SER A 203 15.91 3.72 11.73
CA SER A 203 17.03 4.14 10.89
C SER A 203 18.21 4.67 11.72
#